data_ffcb552ca74c580dcce6deafe8386f3a
#
_entry.id   ffcb552ca74c580dcce6deafe8386f3a
#
_cell.length_a   1.000
_cell.length_b   1.000
_cell.length_c   1.000
_cell.angle_alpha   90.00
_cell.angle_beta   90.00
_cell.angle_gamma   90.00
#
_symmetry.space_group_name_H-M   'P 1'
#
loop_
_entity.id
_entity.type
_entity.pdbx_description
1 polymer ?
#
loop_
_entity_poly.entity_id
_entity_poly.type
_entity_poly.pdbx_seq_one_letter_code
_entity_poly.pdbx_strand_id
1 'polypeptide(L)'
;MEEVIFLDEETSEKIKNYHFKKKIEVLMVKKILRDLVPDYQLFYHDNGEPYLEPKDKYISISHSFPFATVAISENKIGLDLEKIQSKLQKIKSRFLHKTEYQWVENEKELEFLTIIWAIKESLYKIHPAKYWSFREYYKVQPFEFSQSKNIPCRVFDEKYSDIYQAEYHQIEDYYLTIVTK
;
A
#
# COMPACT_ATOMS: atom_id res chain seq x y z
N MET A 1 -16.18 -18.06 -20.85
CA MET A 1 -16.61 -18.73 -19.60
C MET A 1 -16.76 -17.64 -18.54
N GLU A 2 -17.97 -17.44 -18.04
CA GLU A 2 -18.20 -16.58 -16.88
C GLU A 2 -17.62 -17.28 -15.65
N GLU A 3 -16.58 -16.69 -15.08
CA GLU A 3 -15.97 -17.20 -13.86
C GLU A 3 -16.83 -16.80 -12.67
N VAL A 4 -17.52 -17.75 -12.08
CA VAL A 4 -18.35 -17.50 -10.88
C VAL A 4 -17.43 -17.47 -9.67
N ILE A 5 -17.29 -16.30 -9.05
CA ILE A 5 -16.60 -16.15 -7.76
C ILE A 5 -17.58 -16.56 -6.66
N PHE A 6 -17.38 -17.73 -6.07
CA PHE A 6 -18.13 -18.15 -4.90
C PHE A 6 -17.68 -17.31 -3.69
N LEU A 7 -18.64 -16.62 -3.09
CA LEU A 7 -18.44 -15.88 -1.85
C LEU A 7 -18.99 -16.70 -0.69
N ASP A 8 -18.28 -16.66 0.42
CA ASP A 8 -18.84 -17.11 1.70
C ASP A 8 -20.02 -16.21 2.12
N GLU A 9 -20.91 -16.75 2.95
CA GLU A 9 -22.13 -16.05 3.38
C GLU A 9 -21.82 -14.72 4.07
N GLU A 10 -20.78 -14.69 4.93
CA GLU A 10 -20.35 -13.49 5.67
C GLU A 10 -19.92 -12.39 4.70
N THR A 11 -19.08 -12.71 3.72
CA THR A 11 -18.64 -11.76 2.70
C THR A 11 -19.83 -11.27 1.87
N SER A 12 -20.73 -12.18 1.49
CA SER A 12 -21.93 -11.85 0.71
C SER A 12 -22.81 -10.83 1.44
N GLU A 13 -23.06 -11.05 2.73
CA GLU A 13 -23.82 -10.11 3.56
C GLU A 13 -23.08 -8.76 3.71
N LYS A 14 -21.80 -8.80 4.01
CA LYS A 14 -20.96 -7.60 4.22
C LYS A 14 -20.97 -6.68 3.00
N ILE A 15 -20.86 -7.23 1.79
CA ILE A 15 -20.78 -6.41 0.58
C ILE A 15 -22.15 -5.96 0.04
N LYS A 16 -23.28 -6.48 0.54
CA LYS A 16 -24.62 -6.10 0.06
C LYS A 16 -24.81 -4.59 0.00
N ASN A 17 -24.38 -3.90 1.06
CA ASN A 17 -24.54 -2.46 1.23
C ASN A 17 -23.40 -1.62 0.68
N TYR A 18 -22.35 -2.24 0.09
CA TYR A 18 -21.23 -1.50 -0.46
C TYR A 18 -21.59 -0.85 -1.79
N HIS A 19 -21.01 0.33 -2.03
CA HIS A 19 -21.04 0.94 -3.36
C HIS A 19 -20.35 0.03 -4.39
N PHE A 20 -20.82 0.07 -5.64
CA PHE A 20 -20.37 -0.81 -6.74
C PHE A 20 -18.85 -0.97 -6.84
N LYS A 21 -18.09 0.15 -6.82
CA LYS A 21 -16.61 0.08 -6.86
C LYS A 21 -16.02 -0.73 -5.72
N LYS A 22 -16.55 -0.53 -4.50
CA LYS A 22 -16.06 -1.27 -3.32
C LYS A 22 -16.36 -2.77 -3.39
N LYS A 23 -17.52 -3.13 -3.98
CA LYS A 23 -17.83 -4.53 -4.25
C LYS A 23 -16.81 -5.16 -5.18
N ILE A 24 -16.48 -4.49 -6.29
CA ILE A 24 -15.48 -4.97 -7.25
C ILE A 24 -14.11 -5.14 -6.58
N GLU A 25 -13.64 -4.16 -5.80
CA GLU A 25 -12.37 -4.25 -5.07
C GLU A 25 -12.31 -5.49 -4.17
N VAL A 26 -13.36 -5.76 -3.40
CA VAL A 26 -13.44 -6.96 -2.55
C VAL A 26 -13.40 -8.23 -3.37
N LEU A 27 -14.17 -8.30 -4.47
CA LEU A 27 -14.19 -9.46 -5.35
C LEU A 27 -12.85 -9.73 -6.02
N MET A 28 -12.16 -8.67 -6.46
CA MET A 28 -10.83 -8.77 -7.05
C MET A 28 -9.81 -9.33 -6.05
N VAL A 29 -9.79 -8.82 -4.82
CA VAL A 29 -8.91 -9.34 -3.76
C VAL A 29 -9.21 -10.82 -3.47
N LYS A 30 -10.49 -11.20 -3.34
CA LYS A 30 -10.89 -12.60 -3.13
C LYS A 30 -10.44 -13.50 -4.28
N LYS A 31 -10.59 -13.04 -5.53
CA LYS A 31 -10.10 -13.80 -6.70
C LYS A 31 -8.59 -13.97 -6.67
N ILE A 32 -7.83 -12.90 -6.44
CA ILE A 32 -6.37 -12.96 -6.36
C ILE A 32 -5.92 -13.95 -5.28
N LEU A 33 -6.53 -13.90 -4.10
CA LEU A 33 -6.19 -14.83 -3.00
C LEU A 33 -6.50 -16.29 -3.34
N ARG A 34 -7.66 -16.54 -3.94
CA ARG A 34 -8.00 -17.90 -4.39
C ARG A 34 -6.99 -18.46 -5.38
N ASP A 35 -6.49 -17.60 -6.28
CA ASP A 35 -5.56 -18.03 -7.32
C ASP A 35 -4.11 -18.19 -6.78
N LEU A 36 -3.71 -17.39 -5.79
CA LEU A 36 -2.36 -17.41 -5.22
C LEU A 36 -2.20 -18.36 -4.02
N VAL A 37 -3.18 -18.41 -3.14
CA VAL A 37 -3.14 -19.13 -1.86
C VAL A 37 -4.51 -19.74 -1.55
N PRO A 38 -4.97 -20.75 -2.31
CA PRO A 38 -6.31 -21.29 -2.19
C PRO A 38 -6.62 -21.91 -0.81
N ASP A 39 -5.57 -22.34 -0.10
CA ASP A 39 -5.68 -22.99 1.22
C ASP A 39 -5.75 -21.99 2.39
N TYR A 40 -5.67 -20.67 2.10
CA TYR A 40 -5.70 -19.62 3.11
C TYR A 40 -7.03 -18.88 3.13
N GLN A 41 -7.42 -18.46 4.33
CA GLN A 41 -8.58 -17.58 4.52
C GLN A 41 -8.14 -16.20 4.97
N LEU A 42 -8.78 -15.16 4.43
CA LEU A 42 -8.53 -13.77 4.75
C LEU A 42 -9.45 -13.30 5.87
N PHE A 43 -8.86 -12.78 6.92
CA PHE A 43 -9.56 -12.14 8.04
C PHE A 43 -9.02 -10.72 8.26
N TYR A 44 -9.69 -9.97 9.13
CA TYR A 44 -9.29 -8.62 9.53
C TYR A 44 -9.31 -8.49 11.04
N HIS A 45 -8.29 -7.86 11.59
CA HIS A 45 -8.27 -7.41 12.98
C HIS A 45 -9.26 -6.26 13.20
N ASP A 46 -9.58 -5.94 14.45
CA ASP A 46 -10.49 -4.83 14.81
C ASP A 46 -10.04 -3.47 14.26
N ASN A 47 -8.72 -3.28 14.09
CA ASN A 47 -8.13 -2.09 13.48
C ASN A 47 -8.18 -2.08 11.93
N GLY A 48 -8.76 -3.12 11.30
CA GLY A 48 -8.87 -3.27 9.86
C GLY A 48 -7.63 -3.85 9.16
N GLU A 49 -6.58 -4.24 9.90
CA GLU A 49 -5.39 -4.86 9.33
C GLU A 49 -5.69 -6.29 8.88
N PRO A 50 -5.38 -6.67 7.60
CA PRO A 50 -5.65 -8.00 7.09
C PRO A 50 -4.65 -9.02 7.63
N TYR A 51 -5.11 -10.25 7.85
CA TYR A 51 -4.26 -11.40 8.15
C TYR A 51 -4.80 -12.66 7.50
N LEU A 52 -3.92 -13.66 7.32
CA LEU A 52 -4.26 -14.97 6.76
C LEU A 52 -4.33 -16.03 7.84
N GLU A 53 -5.22 -17.00 7.67
CA GLU A 53 -5.22 -18.28 8.38
C GLU A 53 -4.94 -19.40 7.37
N PRO A 54 -3.89 -20.23 7.61
CA PRO A 54 -2.93 -20.26 8.73
C PRO A 54 -2.07 -18.98 8.85
N LYS A 55 -1.61 -18.64 10.09
CA LYS A 55 -0.83 -17.41 10.41
C LYS A 55 0.68 -17.54 10.14
N ASP A 56 1.07 -18.24 9.12
CA ASP A 56 2.47 -18.45 8.73
C ASP A 56 2.94 -17.50 7.60
N LYS A 57 2.04 -16.68 7.08
CA LYS A 57 2.32 -15.67 6.06
C LYS A 57 1.73 -14.31 6.43
N TYR A 58 2.44 -13.28 6.00
CA TYR A 58 1.95 -11.90 6.07
C TYR A 58 1.28 -11.51 4.76
N ILE A 59 0.29 -10.64 4.86
CA ILE A 59 -0.44 -10.10 3.71
C ILE A 59 -0.51 -8.58 3.79
N SER A 60 -0.41 -7.94 2.64
CA SER A 60 -0.74 -6.53 2.47
C SER A 60 -1.61 -6.35 1.24
N ILE A 61 -2.63 -5.49 1.34
CA ILE A 61 -3.65 -5.28 0.30
C ILE A 61 -3.72 -3.81 -0.02
N SER A 62 -3.80 -3.48 -1.30
CA SER A 62 -4.16 -2.14 -1.76
C SER A 62 -5.07 -2.20 -2.98
N HIS A 63 -5.83 -1.14 -3.18
CA HIS A 63 -6.70 -1.02 -4.35
C HIS A 63 -6.84 0.45 -4.75
N SER A 64 -6.72 0.69 -6.04
CA SER A 64 -6.98 1.99 -6.67
C SER A 64 -7.71 1.71 -7.99
N PHE A 65 -9.05 1.85 -7.98
CA PHE A 65 -9.88 1.40 -9.09
C PHE A 65 -9.36 1.87 -10.45
N PRO A 66 -9.26 0.97 -11.47
CA PRO A 66 -9.86 -0.36 -11.55
C PRO A 66 -8.97 -1.52 -11.05
N PHE A 67 -7.89 -1.26 -10.34
CA PHE A 67 -6.94 -2.27 -9.90
C PHE A 67 -7.11 -2.64 -8.43
N ALA A 68 -6.78 -3.88 -8.10
CA ALA A 68 -6.50 -4.37 -6.75
C ALA A 68 -5.18 -5.13 -6.75
N THR A 69 -4.44 -5.03 -5.65
CA THR A 69 -3.14 -5.67 -5.48
C THR A 69 -3.05 -6.37 -4.14
N VAL A 70 -2.34 -7.49 -4.12
CA VAL A 70 -2.09 -8.29 -2.93
C VAL A 70 -0.62 -8.68 -2.92
N ALA A 71 0.04 -8.50 -1.79
CA ALA A 71 1.36 -9.06 -1.52
C ALA A 71 1.26 -10.07 -0.39
N ILE A 72 1.92 -11.23 -0.57
CA ILE A 72 2.01 -12.31 0.41
C ILE A 72 3.49 -12.62 0.62
N SER A 73 3.92 -12.74 1.87
CA SER A 73 5.32 -12.93 2.23
C SER A 73 5.47 -13.73 3.53
N GLU A 74 6.61 -14.39 3.71
CA GLU A 74 7.01 -15.01 4.98
C GLU A 74 7.44 -13.95 6.02
N ASN A 75 7.77 -12.74 5.57
CA ASN A 75 8.13 -11.62 6.42
C ASN A 75 7.11 -10.49 6.29
N LYS A 76 7.08 -9.60 7.29
CA LYS A 76 6.22 -8.40 7.22
C LYS A 76 6.46 -7.63 5.93
N ILE A 77 5.37 -7.24 5.28
CA ILE A 77 5.38 -6.54 4.01
C ILE A 77 4.31 -5.45 4.02
N GLY A 78 4.64 -4.30 3.43
CA GLY A 78 3.69 -3.22 3.16
C GLY A 78 3.56 -3.01 1.66
N LEU A 79 2.34 -2.84 1.19
CA LEU A 79 2.05 -2.65 -0.24
C LEU A 79 1.06 -1.52 -0.41
N ASP A 80 1.29 -0.66 -1.40
CA ASP A 80 0.32 0.36 -1.78
C ASP A 80 0.29 0.58 -3.29
N LEU A 81 -0.88 1.00 -3.81
CA LEU A 81 -1.12 1.30 -5.22
C LEU A 81 -1.82 2.65 -5.34
N GLU A 82 -1.16 3.60 -5.98
CA GLU A 82 -1.68 4.95 -6.12
C GLU A 82 -1.69 5.43 -7.58
N LYS A 83 -2.81 6.04 -7.97
CA LYS A 83 -2.93 6.71 -9.27
C LYS A 83 -2.19 8.04 -9.26
N ILE A 84 -1.50 8.36 -10.36
CA ILE A 84 -0.91 9.69 -10.58
C ILE A 84 -2.04 10.72 -10.68
N GLN A 85 -2.13 11.65 -9.72
CA GLN A 85 -3.20 12.63 -9.63
C GLN A 85 -2.72 13.96 -9.08
N SER A 86 -3.10 15.06 -9.71
CA SER A 86 -2.73 16.44 -9.31
C SER A 86 -3.20 16.84 -7.90
N LYS A 87 -4.13 16.07 -7.29
CA LYS A 87 -4.54 16.29 -5.89
C LYS A 87 -3.36 16.23 -4.92
N LEU A 88 -2.33 15.38 -5.21
CA LEU A 88 -1.17 15.22 -4.35
C LEU A 88 -0.33 16.48 -4.24
N GLN A 89 -0.22 17.27 -5.32
CA GLN A 89 0.44 18.57 -5.27
C GLN A 89 -0.24 19.54 -4.29
N LYS A 90 -1.59 19.49 -4.21
CA LYS A 90 -2.35 20.35 -3.29
C LYS A 90 -2.18 19.98 -1.83
N ILE A 91 -1.90 18.72 -1.55
CA ILE A 91 -1.77 18.20 -0.18
C ILE A 91 -0.34 17.84 0.21
N LYS A 92 0.66 18.12 -0.65
CA LYS A 92 2.07 17.73 -0.41
C LYS A 92 2.59 18.17 0.95
N SER A 93 2.15 19.33 1.46
CA SER A 93 2.51 19.83 2.78
C SER A 93 2.02 18.96 3.95
N ARG A 94 1.06 18.08 3.73
CA ARG A 94 0.53 17.19 4.77
C ARG A 94 1.33 15.90 4.94
N PHE A 95 2.08 15.50 3.90
CA PHE A 95 2.79 14.23 3.93
C PHE A 95 4.29 14.34 3.65
N LEU A 96 4.79 15.35 2.95
CA LEU A 96 6.22 15.51 2.73
C LEU A 96 6.94 15.93 4.02
N HIS A 97 7.97 15.16 4.40
CA HIS A 97 8.91 15.59 5.41
C HIS A 97 9.71 16.82 4.90
N LYS A 98 10.12 17.72 5.81
CA LYS A 98 10.81 18.98 5.44
C LYS A 98 12.03 18.79 4.51
N THR A 99 12.75 17.68 4.63
CA THR A 99 13.92 17.40 3.81
C THR A 99 13.59 16.80 2.44
N GLU A 100 12.35 16.33 2.24
CA GLU A 100 11.92 15.76 0.95
C GLU A 100 11.65 16.86 -0.07
N TYR A 101 11.22 18.05 0.35
CA TYR A 101 11.03 19.21 -0.54
C TYR A 101 12.26 19.56 -1.36
N GLN A 102 13.48 19.35 -0.81
CA GLN A 102 14.73 19.76 -1.43
C GLN A 102 15.06 19.04 -2.74
N TRP A 103 14.46 17.87 -2.97
CA TRP A 103 14.77 17.04 -4.14
C TRP A 103 13.53 16.59 -4.95
N VAL A 104 12.32 16.84 -4.44
CA VAL A 104 11.06 16.46 -5.10
C VAL A 104 10.65 17.49 -6.17
N GLU A 105 10.94 18.75 -5.96
CA GLU A 105 10.53 19.86 -6.86
C GLU A 105 11.37 19.86 -8.14
N ASN A 106 10.90 19.13 -9.15
CA ASN A 106 11.52 19.03 -10.47
C ASN A 106 10.45 18.72 -11.53
N GLU A 107 10.87 18.46 -12.78
CA GLU A 107 9.96 18.18 -13.90
C GLU A 107 9.04 16.97 -13.68
N LYS A 108 9.41 16.04 -12.79
CA LYS A 108 8.65 14.84 -12.43
C LYS A 108 8.03 14.94 -11.03
N GLU A 109 7.77 16.15 -10.54
CA GLU A 109 7.25 16.36 -9.19
C GLU A 109 6.05 15.48 -8.88
N LEU A 110 5.09 15.39 -9.80
CA LEU A 110 3.85 14.66 -9.57
C LEU A 110 4.09 13.15 -9.40
N GLU A 111 4.98 12.59 -10.20
CA GLU A 111 5.40 11.19 -10.11
C GLU A 111 6.13 10.93 -8.78
N PHE A 112 7.09 11.77 -8.39
CA PHE A 112 7.77 11.66 -7.11
C PHE A 112 6.79 11.76 -5.94
N LEU A 113 5.86 12.70 -5.97
CA LEU A 113 4.83 12.83 -4.94
C LEU A 113 3.97 11.58 -4.83
N THR A 114 3.61 10.96 -5.97
CA THR A 114 2.81 9.73 -5.99
C THR A 114 3.59 8.56 -5.40
N ILE A 115 4.86 8.39 -5.79
CA ILE A 115 5.73 7.33 -5.26
C ILE A 115 5.97 7.51 -3.76
N ILE A 116 6.30 8.72 -3.30
CA ILE A 116 6.54 9.01 -1.88
C ILE A 116 5.28 8.76 -1.04
N TRP A 117 4.12 9.20 -1.54
CA TRP A 117 2.85 8.95 -0.88
C TRP A 117 2.60 7.44 -0.72
N ALA A 118 2.71 6.68 -1.81
CA ALA A 118 2.51 5.24 -1.81
C ALA A 118 3.54 4.50 -0.92
N ILE A 119 4.81 4.92 -0.88
CA ILE A 119 5.81 4.38 0.05
C ILE A 119 5.40 4.65 1.51
N LYS A 120 4.90 5.84 1.83
CA LYS A 120 4.47 6.17 3.20
C LYS A 120 3.22 5.41 3.62
N GLU A 121 2.26 5.18 2.71
CA GLU A 121 1.13 4.29 2.94
C GLU A 121 1.60 2.84 3.16
N SER A 122 2.56 2.35 2.37
CA SER A 122 3.17 1.03 2.57
C SER A 122 3.90 0.92 3.91
N LEU A 123 4.65 1.95 4.32
CA LEU A 123 5.29 2.05 5.63
C LEU A 123 4.26 2.05 6.76
N TYR A 124 3.16 2.77 6.61
CA TYR A 124 2.07 2.78 7.58
C TYR A 124 1.46 1.38 7.73
N LYS A 125 1.30 0.63 6.65
CA LYS A 125 0.75 -0.74 6.69
C LYS A 125 1.70 -1.72 7.40
N ILE A 126 3.00 -1.63 7.19
CA ILE A 126 3.99 -2.56 7.76
C ILE A 126 4.42 -2.21 9.20
N HIS A 127 4.47 -0.92 9.56
CA HIS A 127 5.00 -0.47 10.86
C HIS A 127 3.95 -0.61 11.97
N PRO A 128 4.32 -1.18 13.13
CA PRO A 128 3.35 -1.46 14.20
C PRO A 128 2.77 -0.21 14.87
N ALA A 129 3.53 0.88 14.96
CA ALA A 129 3.11 2.08 15.69
C ALA A 129 1.99 2.87 15.00
N LYS A 130 1.83 2.75 13.67
CA LYS A 130 0.75 3.44 12.91
C LYS A 130 0.67 4.94 13.24
N TYR A 131 1.79 5.67 13.20
CA TYR A 131 1.80 7.10 13.50
C TYR A 131 0.88 7.89 12.58
N TRP A 132 0.19 8.88 13.16
CA TRP A 132 -0.87 9.66 12.49
C TRP A 132 -0.37 10.68 11.46
N SER A 133 0.90 11.07 11.50
CA SER A 133 1.46 12.10 10.62
C SER A 133 2.56 11.56 9.72
N PHE A 134 2.28 11.48 8.43
CA PHE A 134 3.29 11.09 7.43
C PHE A 134 4.43 12.10 7.32
N ARG A 135 4.13 13.37 7.54
CA ARG A 135 5.11 14.43 7.51
C ARG A 135 6.14 14.33 8.64
N GLU A 136 5.69 13.98 9.83
CA GLU A 136 6.53 14.02 11.03
C GLU A 136 7.30 12.72 11.26
N TYR A 137 6.69 11.58 10.98
CA TYR A 137 7.19 10.27 11.40
C TYR A 137 7.65 9.35 10.27
N TYR A 138 7.45 9.73 9.00
CA TYR A 138 7.81 8.91 7.86
C TYR A 138 8.71 9.69 6.92
N LYS A 139 9.82 9.08 6.51
CA LYS A 139 10.77 9.71 5.61
C LYS A 139 11.25 8.75 4.54
N VAL A 140 11.22 9.20 3.30
CA VAL A 140 11.85 8.55 2.15
C VAL A 140 13.17 9.28 1.87
N GLN A 141 14.25 8.53 1.65
CA GLN A 141 15.52 9.13 1.26
C GLN A 141 15.49 9.53 -0.23
N PRO A 142 16.30 10.51 -0.63
CA PRO A 142 16.43 10.88 -2.03
C PRO A 142 16.78 9.65 -2.89
N PHE A 143 16.15 9.55 -4.06
CA PHE A 143 16.42 8.52 -5.05
C PHE A 143 16.30 9.10 -6.45
N GLU A 144 17.02 8.49 -7.40
CA GLU A 144 16.87 8.81 -8.81
C GLU A 144 15.61 8.14 -9.38
N PHE A 145 14.91 8.82 -10.28
CA PHE A 145 13.69 8.27 -10.88
C PHE A 145 13.92 6.94 -11.62
N SER A 146 15.14 6.68 -12.07
CA SER A 146 15.57 5.40 -12.64
C SER A 146 15.78 4.30 -11.61
N GLN A 147 15.94 4.66 -10.33
CA GLN A 147 16.14 3.73 -9.21
C GLN A 147 14.77 3.26 -8.68
N SER A 148 14.29 2.14 -9.21
CA SER A 148 12.99 1.59 -8.80
C SER A 148 13.06 0.62 -7.61
N LYS A 149 14.27 0.31 -7.10
CA LYS A 149 14.51 -0.64 -5.99
C LYS A 149 15.51 -0.10 -4.98
N ASN A 150 15.50 -0.70 -3.80
CA ASN A 150 16.42 -0.36 -2.70
C ASN A 150 16.38 1.12 -2.33
N ILE A 151 15.16 1.68 -2.25
CA ILE A 151 14.95 3.06 -1.82
C ILE A 151 14.88 3.06 -0.31
N PRO A 152 15.87 3.64 0.40
CA PRO A 152 15.86 3.65 1.85
C PRO A 152 14.73 4.55 2.35
N CYS A 153 13.96 4.03 3.28
CA CYS A 153 12.91 4.78 3.95
C CYS A 153 12.84 4.41 5.43
N ARG A 154 12.21 5.23 6.24
CA ARG A 154 12.15 4.99 7.67
C ARG A 154 10.88 5.51 8.31
N VAL A 155 10.52 4.87 9.41
CA VAL A 155 9.56 5.36 10.39
C VAL A 155 10.32 5.67 11.67
N PHE A 156 10.10 6.83 12.27
CA PHE A 156 10.88 7.28 13.41
C PHE A 156 10.05 8.18 14.33
N ASP A 157 10.45 8.24 15.58
CA ASP A 157 9.99 9.23 16.57
C ASP A 157 11.22 9.77 17.34
N GLU A 158 11.01 10.37 18.49
CA GLU A 158 12.07 10.91 19.33
C GLU A 158 13.00 9.82 19.92
N LYS A 159 12.53 8.57 20.01
CA LYS A 159 13.23 7.47 20.69
C LYS A 159 13.70 6.38 19.75
N TYR A 160 12.98 6.16 18.66
CA TYR A 160 13.19 5.02 17.76
C TYR A 160 13.28 5.44 16.30
N SER A 161 14.03 4.68 15.53
CA SER A 161 14.12 4.82 14.07
C SER A 161 14.25 3.44 13.44
N ASP A 162 13.19 2.99 12.79
CA ASP A 162 13.15 1.75 12.02
C ASP A 162 13.41 2.04 10.54
N ILE A 163 14.37 1.33 9.96
CA ILE A 163 14.78 1.48 8.55
C ILE A 163 14.13 0.35 7.74
N TYR A 164 13.67 0.71 6.56
CA TYR A 164 13.02 -0.15 5.58
C TYR A 164 13.60 0.09 4.20
N GLN A 165 13.34 -0.85 3.29
CA GLN A 165 13.64 -0.72 1.87
C GLN A 165 12.33 -0.69 1.08
N ALA A 166 12.22 0.24 0.17
CA ALA A 166 11.09 0.34 -0.74
C ALA A 166 11.52 0.03 -2.17
N GLU A 167 10.60 -0.51 -2.93
CA GLU A 167 10.65 -0.56 -4.39
C GLU A 167 9.34 -0.06 -4.98
N TYR A 168 9.37 0.41 -6.22
CA TYR A 168 8.17 0.79 -6.95
C TYR A 168 8.15 0.24 -8.36
N HIS A 169 6.94 0.04 -8.88
CA HIS A 169 6.66 -0.38 -10.24
C HIS A 169 5.60 0.53 -10.84
N GLN A 170 5.82 0.98 -12.06
CA GLN A 170 4.81 1.72 -12.80
C GLN A 170 3.89 0.75 -13.55
N ILE A 171 2.60 0.93 -13.38
CA ILE A 171 1.53 0.18 -14.07
C ILE A 171 0.60 1.22 -14.68
N GLU A 172 0.70 1.45 -15.98
CA GLU A 172 -0.03 2.53 -16.65
C GLU A 172 0.20 3.90 -15.98
N ASP A 173 -0.85 4.53 -15.48
CA ASP A 173 -0.82 5.79 -14.73
C ASP A 173 -0.88 5.58 -13.19
N TYR A 174 -0.39 4.42 -12.72
CA TYR A 174 -0.30 4.06 -11.29
C TYR A 174 1.13 3.72 -10.89
N TYR A 175 1.42 3.93 -9.61
CA TYR A 175 2.62 3.40 -8.96
C TYR A 175 2.22 2.40 -7.88
N LEU A 176 2.75 1.18 -8.03
CA LEU A 176 2.73 0.15 -7.00
C LEU A 176 4.02 0.26 -6.19
N THR A 177 3.92 0.30 -4.88
CA THR A 177 5.07 0.30 -3.97
C THR A 177 5.04 -0.90 -3.04
N ILE A 178 6.21 -1.46 -2.79
CA ILE A 178 6.41 -2.57 -1.85
C ILE A 178 7.47 -2.13 -0.86
N VAL A 179 7.21 -2.32 0.43
CA VAL A 179 8.14 -2.02 1.52
C VAL A 179 8.40 -3.27 2.34
N THR A 180 9.67 -3.53 2.59
CA THR A 180 10.17 -4.63 3.42
C THR A 180 11.17 -4.12 4.46
N LYS A 181 11.44 -4.92 5.49
CA LYS A 181 12.45 -4.59 6.52
C LYS A 181 13.80 -5.20 6.18
#